data_7b527363dd562288982b39c063b1af56
#
_entry.id   7b527363dd562288982b39c063b1af56
#
_cell.length_a   1.000
_cell.length_b   1.000
_cell.length_c   1.000
_cell.angle_alpha   90.00
_cell.angle_beta   90.00
_cell.angle_gamma   90.00
#
_symmetry.space_group_name_H-M   'P 1'
#
loop_
_entity.id
_entity.type
_entity.pdbx_description
1 polymer ?
#
loop_
_entity_poly.entity_id
_entity_poly.type
_entity_poly.pdbx_seq_one_letter_code
_entity_poly.pdbx_strand_id
1 'polypeptide(L)'
;MMLDRMEGNAELKTSVQQMLATRRLTHSVLLVGEAGLGTGFAARCIAADYLYPAGGVAAEALLRGECCRAVAKAGKRDSGTVETGIVREAISVSGMGSGGKYLVGQVTAMRSEIFNTSLSAEGRAVLLYHVERMNEESANALLKVMEEPPEGVLFLLTADSLASVLPTIRSRCVSFAVAPVSPADCTRYCAAQGVDKKTAALYSELFDGHIGTVLAVARDEARAAQVEKALELARAAAARDSYTAAVLLAAYEKDKATASALLTDFRAVAAAGLRSSPRAPVQGTQARQAVRLADAALQRLGAQVNPKVVLTVFAAKLRTL
;
A
#
# COMPACT_ATOMS: atom_id res chain seq x y z
N MET A 1 8.16 13.81 17.43
CA MET A 1 8.63 13.47 16.08
C MET A 1 7.43 13.19 15.18
N MET A 2 7.58 13.30 13.85
CA MET A 2 6.47 13.01 12.91
C MET A 2 6.10 11.52 12.93
N LEU A 3 7.07 10.65 13.21
CA LEU A 3 6.85 9.21 13.36
C LEU A 3 5.88 8.86 14.52
N ASP A 4 5.74 9.71 15.51
CA ASP A 4 4.79 9.51 16.61
C ASP A 4 3.33 9.61 16.17
N ARG A 5 3.06 10.23 15.00
CA ARG A 5 1.71 10.27 14.39
C ARG A 5 1.27 8.95 13.79
N MET A 6 2.18 8.02 13.60
CA MET A 6 1.84 6.66 13.21
C MET A 6 1.23 5.94 14.41
N GLU A 7 0.04 5.37 14.26
CA GLU A 7 -0.59 4.60 15.31
C GLU A 7 0.07 3.21 15.41
N GLY A 8 0.23 2.68 16.62
CA GLY A 8 0.86 1.37 16.87
C GLY A 8 2.34 1.33 16.50
N ASN A 9 2.82 0.14 16.14
CA ASN A 9 4.18 -0.13 15.61
C ASN A 9 5.32 0.39 16.51
N ALA A 10 5.22 0.16 17.84
CA ALA A 10 6.12 0.70 18.84
C ALA A 10 7.60 0.30 18.61
N GLU A 11 7.86 -0.95 18.23
CA GLU A 11 9.21 -1.44 17.95
C GLU A 11 9.86 -0.72 16.77
N LEU A 12 9.11 -0.55 15.66
CA LEU A 12 9.57 0.22 14.51
C LEU A 12 9.90 1.65 14.92
N LYS A 13 8.98 2.32 15.63
CA LYS A 13 9.17 3.70 16.08
C LYS A 13 10.41 3.83 16.93
N THR A 14 10.55 3.01 17.97
CA THR A 14 11.70 3.05 18.89
C THR A 14 13.02 2.81 18.15
N SER A 15 13.07 1.80 17.27
CA SER A 15 14.28 1.48 16.51
C SER A 15 14.70 2.61 15.58
N VAL A 16 13.75 3.17 14.82
CA VAL A 16 14.03 4.27 13.88
C VAL A 16 14.41 5.54 14.64
N GLN A 17 13.71 5.87 15.74
CA GLN A 17 14.03 7.04 16.57
C GLN A 17 15.44 6.95 17.16
N GLN A 18 15.82 5.77 17.65
CA GLN A 18 17.18 5.52 18.15
C GLN A 18 18.25 5.66 17.05
N MET A 19 17.96 5.14 15.85
CA MET A 19 18.88 5.25 14.71
C MET A 19 19.04 6.72 14.26
N LEU A 20 17.95 7.50 14.23
CA LEU A 20 17.99 8.93 13.92
C LEU A 20 18.77 9.71 14.98
N ALA A 21 18.50 9.49 16.26
CA ALA A 21 19.16 10.17 17.36
C ALA A 21 20.68 9.90 17.41
N THR A 22 21.10 8.69 17.09
CA THR A 22 22.52 8.28 17.06
C THR A 22 23.21 8.55 15.74
N ARG A 23 22.53 9.11 14.73
CA ARG A 23 23.00 9.30 13.34
C ARG A 23 23.51 8.00 12.70
N ARG A 24 22.93 6.86 13.11
CA ARG A 24 23.27 5.51 12.60
C ARG A 24 22.20 4.96 11.67
N LEU A 25 21.28 5.79 11.20
CA LEU A 25 20.34 5.36 10.19
C LEU A 25 21.11 4.99 8.92
N THR A 26 20.92 3.76 8.47
CA THR A 26 21.50 3.28 7.22
C THR A 26 20.95 4.06 6.04
N HIS A 27 21.71 4.14 4.93
CA HIS A 27 21.30 4.88 3.74
C HIS A 27 20.00 4.35 3.10
N SER A 28 19.58 3.12 3.44
CA SER A 28 18.44 2.46 2.80
C SER A 28 17.62 1.68 3.80
N VAL A 29 16.34 2.06 3.91
CA VAL A 29 15.34 1.44 4.78
C VAL A 29 14.21 0.88 3.93
N LEU A 30 13.82 -0.37 4.15
CA LEU A 30 12.70 -1.04 3.50
C LEU A 30 11.56 -1.24 4.51
N LEU A 31 10.42 -0.60 4.27
CA LEU A 31 9.22 -0.76 5.05
C LEU A 31 8.29 -1.77 4.37
N VAL A 32 7.99 -2.85 5.06
CA VAL A 32 7.21 -3.98 4.51
C VAL A 32 5.88 -4.10 5.24
N GLY A 33 4.81 -4.16 4.48
CA GLY A 33 3.47 -4.36 5.04
C GLY A 33 2.40 -4.30 3.96
N GLU A 34 1.34 -5.07 4.14
CA GLU A 34 0.23 -5.14 3.19
C GLU A 34 -0.36 -3.76 2.88
N ALA A 35 -0.98 -3.64 1.72
CA ALA A 35 -1.65 -2.40 1.30
C ALA A 35 -2.63 -1.92 2.38
N GLY A 36 -2.57 -0.64 2.70
CA GLY A 36 -3.43 -0.03 3.73
C GLY A 36 -2.86 -0.03 5.15
N LEU A 37 -1.74 -0.71 5.43
CA LEU A 37 -1.07 -0.65 6.75
C LEU A 37 -0.36 0.68 7.02
N GLY A 38 -0.15 1.50 5.99
CA GLY A 38 0.48 2.81 6.13
C GLY A 38 2.00 2.81 5.94
N THR A 39 2.58 1.84 5.21
CA THR A 39 4.01 1.81 4.87
C THR A 39 4.48 3.12 4.22
N GLY A 40 3.69 3.64 3.27
CA GLY A 40 3.98 4.93 2.63
C GLY A 40 3.86 6.13 3.59
N PHE A 41 2.95 6.07 4.56
CA PHE A 41 2.86 7.10 5.60
C PHE A 41 4.05 7.04 6.54
N ALA A 42 4.46 5.85 6.98
CA ALA A 42 5.66 5.63 7.78
C ALA A 42 6.92 6.14 7.06
N ALA A 43 7.06 5.86 5.77
CA ALA A 43 8.17 6.38 4.96
C ALA A 43 8.22 7.92 4.98
N ARG A 44 7.07 8.59 4.82
CA ARG A 44 7.00 10.06 4.89
C ARG A 44 7.30 10.60 6.28
N CYS A 45 6.86 9.92 7.35
CA CYS A 45 7.20 10.30 8.72
C CYS A 45 8.71 10.22 8.97
N ILE A 46 9.35 9.12 8.55
CA ILE A 46 10.80 8.93 8.69
C ILE A 46 11.56 9.99 7.87
N ALA A 47 11.14 10.25 6.62
CA ALA A 47 11.73 11.29 5.80
C ALA A 47 11.60 12.68 6.43
N ALA A 48 10.43 12.99 7.02
CA ALA A 48 10.19 14.27 7.68
C ALA A 48 11.04 14.43 8.95
N ASP A 49 11.17 13.39 9.76
CA ASP A 49 12.03 13.43 10.95
C ASP A 49 13.53 13.48 10.60
N TYR A 50 13.92 12.88 9.46
CA TYR A 50 15.29 12.94 8.96
C TYR A 50 15.67 14.33 8.45
N LEU A 51 14.81 14.94 7.60
CA LEU A 51 15.05 16.23 6.96
C LEU A 51 14.74 17.41 7.88
N TYR A 52 13.75 17.29 8.73
CA TYR A 52 13.20 18.36 9.56
C TYR A 52 13.01 17.92 11.01
N PRO A 53 14.10 17.64 11.76
CA PRO A 53 13.98 17.12 13.13
C PRO A 53 13.26 18.06 14.09
N ALA A 54 13.24 19.37 13.80
CA ALA A 54 12.47 20.38 14.53
C ALA A 54 10.98 20.44 14.10
N GLY A 55 10.58 19.67 13.07
CA GLY A 55 9.24 19.74 12.50
C GLY A 55 9.03 20.98 11.62
N GLY A 56 7.78 21.47 11.57
CA GLY A 56 7.43 22.69 10.84
C GLY A 56 6.62 22.43 9.56
N VAL A 57 6.38 23.51 8.79
CA VAL A 57 5.50 23.49 7.62
C VAL A 57 5.97 22.52 6.53
N ALA A 58 7.28 22.43 6.30
CA ALA A 58 7.86 21.52 5.30
C ALA A 58 7.67 20.04 5.72
N ALA A 59 7.85 19.71 7.00
CA ALA A 59 7.58 18.38 7.52
C ALA A 59 6.10 17.98 7.33
N GLU A 60 5.18 18.89 7.62
CA GLU A 60 3.74 18.68 7.40
C GLU A 60 3.39 18.49 5.91
N ALA A 61 4.00 19.30 5.04
CA ALA A 61 3.83 19.18 3.58
C ALA A 61 4.32 17.80 3.09
N LEU A 62 5.46 17.33 3.62
CA LEU A 62 5.99 16.01 3.28
C LEU A 62 5.07 14.87 3.73
N LEU A 63 4.47 14.98 4.91
CA LEU A 63 3.46 14.01 5.38
C LEU A 63 2.25 13.92 4.45
N ARG A 64 1.82 15.03 3.86
CA ARG A 64 0.76 15.06 2.84
C ARG A 64 1.22 14.56 1.47
N GLY A 65 2.53 14.30 1.29
CA GLY A 65 3.11 13.82 0.04
C GLY A 65 3.40 14.93 -0.98
N GLU A 66 3.51 16.19 -0.54
CA GLU A 66 3.77 17.37 -1.36
C GLU A 66 5.27 17.52 -1.69
N CYS A 67 5.92 16.43 -2.11
CA CYS A 67 7.33 16.39 -2.49
C CYS A 67 7.51 16.32 -4.01
N CYS A 68 8.76 16.47 -4.49
CA CYS A 68 9.09 16.27 -5.89
C CYS A 68 8.73 14.85 -6.37
N ARG A 69 8.46 14.68 -7.67
CA ARG A 69 8.10 13.41 -8.28
C ARG A 69 8.98 13.09 -9.48
N ALA A 70 9.57 11.90 -9.47
CA ALA A 70 10.26 11.40 -10.66
C ALA A 70 9.25 10.77 -11.63
N VAL A 71 9.17 11.31 -12.85
CA VAL A 71 8.24 10.88 -13.89
C VAL A 71 9.00 10.48 -15.15
N ALA A 72 8.47 9.53 -15.92
CA ALA A 72 9.01 9.17 -17.23
C ALA A 72 8.49 10.13 -18.31
N LYS A 73 9.33 10.46 -19.29
CA LYS A 73 8.91 11.25 -20.46
C LYS A 73 8.13 10.36 -21.43
N ALA A 74 7.00 10.86 -21.91
CA ALA A 74 6.19 10.17 -22.92
C ALA A 74 7.01 9.84 -24.18
N GLY A 75 6.89 8.62 -24.67
CA GLY A 75 7.55 8.15 -25.90
C GLY A 75 9.05 7.86 -25.79
N LYS A 76 9.67 8.02 -24.61
CA LYS A 76 11.09 7.73 -24.39
C LYS A 76 11.28 6.82 -23.18
N ARG A 77 11.66 5.55 -23.43
CA ARG A 77 11.77 4.51 -22.40
C ARG A 77 12.75 4.86 -21.27
N ASP A 78 13.91 5.41 -21.62
CA ASP A 78 15.03 5.62 -20.69
C ASP A 78 15.18 7.07 -20.22
N SER A 79 14.23 7.93 -20.57
CA SER A 79 14.27 9.34 -20.18
C SER A 79 13.13 9.70 -19.27
N GLY A 80 13.44 10.53 -18.28
CA GLY A 80 12.48 11.06 -17.32
C GLY A 80 12.83 12.48 -16.92
N THR A 81 12.06 13.01 -15.99
CA THR A 81 12.30 14.31 -15.37
C THR A 81 11.81 14.26 -13.92
N VAL A 82 12.24 15.24 -13.12
CA VAL A 82 11.72 15.43 -11.78
C VAL A 82 10.81 16.64 -11.79
N GLU A 83 9.53 16.42 -11.51
CA GLU A 83 8.54 17.48 -11.29
C GLU A 83 8.75 18.07 -9.90
N THR A 84 8.83 19.40 -9.83
CA THR A 84 9.07 20.10 -8.56
C THR A 84 7.83 20.07 -7.68
N GLY A 85 8.01 19.66 -6.42
CA GLY A 85 7.01 19.77 -5.36
C GLY A 85 7.32 20.89 -4.37
N ILE A 86 6.48 21.02 -3.35
CA ILE A 86 6.68 22.01 -2.26
C ILE A 86 7.95 21.67 -1.49
N VAL A 87 8.12 20.39 -1.12
CA VAL A 87 9.32 19.88 -0.43
C VAL A 87 10.32 19.41 -1.47
N ARG A 88 11.35 20.24 -1.72
CA ARG A 88 12.36 19.98 -2.76
C ARG A 88 13.42 18.95 -2.33
N GLU A 89 13.64 18.81 -1.04
CA GLU A 89 14.58 17.88 -0.43
C GLU A 89 14.12 16.42 -0.49
N ALA A 90 12.85 16.19 -0.84
CA ALA A 90 12.29 14.85 -0.97
C ALA A 90 11.83 14.56 -2.39
N ILE A 91 12.18 13.38 -2.90
CA ILE A 91 11.77 12.88 -4.23
C ILE A 91 10.99 11.58 -4.05
N SER A 92 9.76 11.56 -4.55
CA SER A 92 8.95 10.35 -4.60
C SER A 92 9.02 9.68 -5.98
N VAL A 93 9.06 8.35 -5.97
CA VAL A 93 9.04 7.51 -7.17
C VAL A 93 8.00 6.43 -6.98
N SER A 94 7.04 6.36 -7.89
CA SER A 94 6.03 5.30 -7.93
C SER A 94 5.84 4.84 -9.36
N GLY A 95 5.55 3.55 -9.58
CA GLY A 95 5.46 2.99 -10.92
C GLY A 95 4.35 3.66 -11.75
N MET A 96 4.69 4.11 -12.95
CA MET A 96 3.78 4.75 -13.92
C MET A 96 3.43 3.84 -15.10
N GLY A 97 4.09 2.71 -15.26
CA GLY A 97 3.80 1.72 -16.30
C GLY A 97 2.53 0.92 -16.01
N SER A 98 2.13 0.11 -16.98
CA SER A 98 0.97 -0.78 -16.85
C SER A 98 1.06 -1.65 -15.61
N GLY A 99 0.01 -1.67 -14.80
CA GLY A 99 -0.02 -2.37 -13.51
C GLY A 99 0.86 -1.74 -12.43
N GLY A 100 1.20 -0.44 -12.55
CA GLY A 100 2.03 0.26 -11.58
C GLY A 100 3.52 -0.13 -11.63
N LYS A 101 4.00 -0.66 -12.76
CA LYS A 101 5.41 -1.01 -12.96
C LYS A 101 6.29 0.25 -13.03
N TYR A 102 7.50 0.15 -12.51
CA TYR A 102 8.50 1.19 -12.65
C TYR A 102 8.99 1.30 -14.10
N LEU A 103 9.20 2.52 -14.55
CA LEU A 103 9.85 2.82 -15.82
C LEU A 103 11.29 3.25 -15.54
N VAL A 104 12.25 2.75 -16.33
CA VAL A 104 13.68 3.06 -16.13
C VAL A 104 13.94 4.55 -16.15
N GLY A 105 13.24 5.30 -17.02
CA GLY A 105 13.34 6.76 -17.08
C GLY A 105 13.03 7.48 -15.77
N GLN A 106 12.15 6.94 -14.92
CA GLN A 106 11.87 7.52 -13.60
C GLN A 106 13.07 7.38 -12.66
N VAL A 107 13.67 6.17 -12.63
CA VAL A 107 14.83 5.88 -11.79
C VAL A 107 16.05 6.67 -12.27
N THR A 108 16.23 6.80 -13.59
CA THR A 108 17.29 7.61 -14.20
C THR A 108 17.12 9.10 -13.88
N ALA A 109 15.90 9.63 -13.95
CA ALA A 109 15.61 11.02 -13.60
C ALA A 109 15.90 11.29 -12.11
N MET A 110 15.42 10.43 -11.23
CA MET A 110 15.71 10.50 -9.80
C MET A 110 17.22 10.49 -9.53
N ARG A 111 17.95 9.55 -10.15
CA ARG A 111 19.39 9.45 -10.01
C ARG A 111 20.11 10.72 -10.48
N SER A 112 19.76 11.22 -11.65
CA SER A 112 20.34 12.47 -12.18
C SER A 112 20.11 13.65 -11.23
N GLU A 113 18.92 13.76 -10.66
CA GLU A 113 18.57 14.81 -9.71
C GLU A 113 19.38 14.70 -8.41
N ILE A 114 19.59 13.48 -7.89
CA ILE A 114 20.36 13.25 -6.66
C ILE A 114 21.83 13.69 -6.85
N PHE A 115 22.43 13.41 -8.00
CA PHE A 115 23.84 13.72 -8.25
C PHE A 115 24.10 15.15 -8.77
N ASN A 116 23.15 15.77 -9.46
CA ASN A 116 23.35 17.07 -10.12
C ASN A 116 22.89 18.26 -9.29
N THR A 117 22.04 18.05 -8.31
CA THR A 117 21.54 19.13 -7.45
C THR A 117 22.30 19.12 -6.14
N SER A 118 22.86 20.28 -5.74
CA SER A 118 23.49 20.43 -4.43
C SER A 118 22.47 20.07 -3.33
N LEU A 119 22.90 19.24 -2.38
CA LEU A 119 22.09 18.92 -1.21
C LEU A 119 21.93 20.16 -0.34
N SER A 120 20.74 20.34 0.20
CA SER A 120 20.53 21.28 1.31
C SER A 120 21.30 20.82 2.55
N ALA A 121 21.45 21.68 3.54
CA ALA A 121 22.10 21.34 4.80
C ALA A 121 21.41 20.16 5.52
N GLU A 122 20.11 19.98 5.26
CA GLU A 122 19.26 18.91 5.79
C GLU A 122 19.44 17.56 5.08
N GLY A 123 20.10 17.52 3.91
CA GLY A 123 20.26 16.33 3.10
C GLY A 123 19.11 16.09 2.11
N ARG A 124 18.86 14.85 1.72
CA ARG A 124 17.81 14.46 0.76
C ARG A 124 17.17 13.12 1.12
N ALA A 125 15.86 13.02 0.97
CA ALA A 125 15.11 11.77 1.10
C ALA A 125 14.54 11.30 -0.25
N VAL A 126 14.66 10.02 -0.55
CA VAL A 126 14.09 9.37 -1.74
C VAL A 126 13.09 8.32 -1.30
N LEU A 127 11.82 8.52 -1.66
CA LEU A 127 10.72 7.63 -1.31
C LEU A 127 10.34 6.78 -2.53
N LEU A 128 10.59 5.47 -2.46
CA LEU A 128 10.29 4.52 -3.53
C LEU A 128 9.13 3.63 -3.10
N TYR A 129 7.96 3.83 -3.71
CA TYR A 129 6.74 3.11 -3.33
C TYR A 129 6.54 1.84 -4.16
N HIS A 130 6.25 0.70 -3.50
CA HIS A 130 5.97 -0.58 -4.14
C HIS A 130 7.15 -1.08 -5.00
N VAL A 131 8.34 -1.21 -4.39
CA VAL A 131 9.55 -1.64 -5.11
C VAL A 131 9.47 -3.07 -5.65
N GLU A 132 8.54 -3.89 -5.18
CA GLU A 132 8.22 -5.21 -5.74
C GLU A 132 7.70 -5.13 -7.19
N ARG A 133 7.29 -3.94 -7.65
CA ARG A 133 6.83 -3.70 -9.03
C ARG A 133 7.95 -3.27 -9.97
N MET A 134 9.19 -3.23 -9.49
CA MET A 134 10.36 -2.99 -10.33
C MET A 134 10.65 -4.20 -11.20
N ASN A 135 10.96 -3.95 -12.47
CA ASN A 135 11.61 -4.94 -13.32
C ASN A 135 13.13 -4.93 -13.06
N GLU A 136 13.82 -5.92 -13.59
CA GLU A 136 15.28 -6.07 -13.41
C GLU A 136 16.06 -4.82 -13.86
N GLU A 137 15.64 -4.20 -14.95
CA GLU A 137 16.28 -3.02 -15.53
C GLU A 137 16.19 -1.80 -14.60
N SER A 138 14.98 -1.52 -14.06
CA SER A 138 14.76 -0.44 -13.09
C SER A 138 15.47 -0.72 -11.77
N ALA A 139 15.47 -1.97 -11.33
CA ALA A 139 16.15 -2.39 -10.11
C ALA A 139 17.68 -2.23 -10.25
N ASN A 140 18.26 -2.64 -11.37
CA ASN A 140 19.70 -2.48 -11.62
C ASN A 140 20.12 -1.00 -11.68
N ALA A 141 19.26 -0.14 -12.22
CA ALA A 141 19.49 1.30 -12.21
C ALA A 141 19.48 1.88 -10.78
N LEU A 142 18.57 1.38 -9.92
CA LEU A 142 18.49 1.77 -8.51
C LEU A 142 19.68 1.24 -7.70
N LEU A 143 20.08 -0.02 -7.89
CA LEU A 143 21.18 -0.65 -7.15
C LEU A 143 22.50 0.12 -7.29
N LYS A 144 22.79 0.65 -8.48
CA LYS A 144 23.98 1.49 -8.73
C LYS A 144 24.08 2.72 -7.84
N VAL A 145 22.93 3.28 -7.43
CA VAL A 145 22.88 4.46 -6.54
C VAL A 145 22.88 4.03 -5.07
N MET A 146 22.26 2.89 -4.78
CA MET A 146 22.21 2.37 -3.40
C MET A 146 23.54 1.81 -2.92
N GLU A 147 24.42 1.36 -3.84
CA GLU A 147 25.76 0.85 -3.52
C GLU A 147 26.71 1.99 -3.12
N GLU A 148 26.62 3.12 -3.81
CA GLU A 148 27.46 4.29 -3.56
C GLU A 148 26.57 5.55 -3.48
N PRO A 149 25.76 5.67 -2.42
CA PRO A 149 24.86 6.81 -2.27
C PRO A 149 25.65 8.08 -1.98
N PRO A 150 25.24 9.23 -2.54
CA PRO A 150 25.82 10.50 -2.11
C PRO A 150 25.60 10.74 -0.61
N GLU A 151 26.53 11.43 0.03
CA GLU A 151 26.42 11.75 1.45
C GLU A 151 25.12 12.52 1.74
N GLY A 152 24.45 12.21 2.83
CA GLY A 152 23.18 12.86 3.22
C GLY A 152 21.95 12.40 2.43
N VAL A 153 22.04 11.31 1.63
CA VAL A 153 20.87 10.75 0.94
C VAL A 153 20.32 9.55 1.72
N LEU A 154 19.01 9.60 2.01
CA LEU A 154 18.26 8.51 2.64
C LEU A 154 17.26 7.92 1.64
N PHE A 155 17.36 6.60 1.39
CA PHE A 155 16.40 5.85 0.59
C PHE A 155 15.36 5.17 1.51
N LEU A 156 14.09 5.45 1.26
CA LEU A 156 12.95 4.85 1.95
C LEU A 156 12.12 4.07 0.96
N LEU A 157 12.21 2.76 1.02
CA LEU A 157 11.54 1.84 0.13
C LEU A 157 10.29 1.27 0.81
N THR A 158 9.23 1.03 0.07
CA THR A 158 8.05 0.31 0.57
C THR A 158 7.76 -0.90 -0.30
N ALA A 159 7.24 -1.96 0.32
CA ALA A 159 6.79 -3.17 -0.36
C ALA A 159 5.62 -3.81 0.39
N ASP A 160 4.76 -4.53 -0.34
CA ASP A 160 3.65 -5.27 0.26
C ASP A 160 4.12 -6.52 1.00
N SER A 161 5.21 -7.16 0.54
CA SER A 161 5.80 -8.36 1.13
C SER A 161 7.32 -8.40 0.91
N LEU A 162 8.05 -8.86 1.92
CA LEU A 162 9.51 -9.05 1.81
C LEU A 162 9.89 -10.08 0.73
N ALA A 163 9.06 -11.12 0.55
CA ALA A 163 9.29 -12.18 -0.43
C ALA A 163 9.14 -11.70 -1.88
N SER A 164 8.37 -10.64 -2.11
CA SER A 164 8.15 -10.07 -3.45
C SER A 164 9.24 -9.10 -3.89
N VAL A 165 10.13 -8.67 -2.97
CA VAL A 165 11.25 -7.77 -3.26
C VAL A 165 12.44 -8.54 -3.77
N LEU A 166 13.08 -8.03 -4.82
CA LEU A 166 14.29 -8.63 -5.37
C LEU A 166 15.38 -8.80 -4.29
N PRO A 167 16.02 -9.99 -4.21
CA PRO A 167 17.05 -10.27 -3.19
C PRO A 167 18.19 -9.25 -3.17
N THR A 168 18.53 -8.71 -4.33
CA THR A 168 19.58 -7.70 -4.51
C THR A 168 19.25 -6.36 -3.86
N ILE A 169 17.97 -5.92 -3.89
CA ILE A 169 17.51 -4.73 -3.17
C ILE A 169 17.44 -5.03 -1.67
N ARG A 170 16.84 -6.17 -1.32
CA ARG A 170 16.66 -6.57 0.08
C ARG A 170 17.97 -6.65 0.86
N SER A 171 19.04 -7.16 0.26
CA SER A 171 20.36 -7.31 0.91
C SER A 171 21.05 -5.98 1.24
N ARG A 172 20.57 -4.87 0.67
CA ARG A 172 21.11 -3.51 0.87
C ARG A 172 20.24 -2.62 1.75
N CYS A 173 19.14 -3.15 2.28
CA CYS A 173 18.21 -2.40 3.12
C CYS A 173 18.14 -2.98 4.53
N VAL A 174 17.99 -2.12 5.51
CA VAL A 174 17.43 -2.52 6.81
C VAL A 174 15.92 -2.58 6.67
N SER A 175 15.32 -3.73 6.98
CA SER A 175 13.91 -3.98 6.79
C SER A 175 13.14 -3.86 8.09
N PHE A 176 12.01 -3.14 8.06
CA PHE A 176 11.05 -3.04 9.15
C PHE A 176 9.67 -3.49 8.67
N ALA A 177 9.01 -4.32 9.47
CA ALA A 177 7.63 -4.69 9.25
C ALA A 177 6.69 -3.61 9.80
N VAL A 178 5.67 -3.26 9.03
CA VAL A 178 4.55 -2.42 9.47
C VAL A 178 3.36 -3.34 9.70
N ALA A 179 2.94 -3.43 10.96
CA ALA A 179 1.86 -4.31 11.38
C ALA A 179 0.52 -3.57 11.46
N PRO A 180 -0.62 -4.28 11.32
CA PRO A 180 -1.93 -3.71 11.59
C PRO A 180 -2.05 -3.30 13.06
N VAL A 181 -2.89 -2.31 13.32
CA VAL A 181 -3.25 -1.94 14.70
C VAL A 181 -4.49 -2.71 15.15
N SER A 182 -4.80 -2.69 16.45
CA SER A 182 -6.07 -3.29 16.89
C SER A 182 -7.26 -2.58 16.21
N PRO A 183 -8.38 -3.28 15.92
CA PRO A 183 -9.59 -2.64 15.38
C PRO A 183 -10.10 -1.49 16.27
N ALA A 184 -9.90 -1.57 17.58
CA ALA A 184 -10.27 -0.50 18.52
C ALA A 184 -9.41 0.75 18.35
N ASP A 185 -8.09 0.58 18.24
CA ASP A 185 -7.16 1.68 17.99
C ASP A 185 -7.38 2.30 16.60
N CYS A 186 -7.60 1.47 15.58
CA CYS A 186 -7.97 1.92 14.23
C CYS A 186 -9.24 2.77 14.26
N THR A 187 -10.29 2.31 14.97
CA THR A 187 -11.55 3.05 15.12
C THR A 187 -11.32 4.41 15.79
N ARG A 188 -10.56 4.43 16.88
CA ARG A 188 -10.22 5.67 17.61
C ARG A 188 -9.47 6.64 16.69
N TYR A 189 -8.45 6.16 15.99
CA TYR A 189 -7.65 6.98 15.09
C TYR A 189 -8.48 7.53 13.94
N CYS A 190 -9.28 6.70 13.24
CA CYS A 190 -10.10 7.13 12.12
C CYS A 190 -11.18 8.13 12.56
N ALA A 191 -11.79 7.93 13.73
CA ALA A 191 -12.74 8.89 14.29
C ALA A 191 -12.09 10.26 14.59
N ALA A 192 -10.86 10.27 15.11
CA ALA A 192 -10.09 11.50 15.28
C ALA A 192 -9.73 12.20 13.95
N GLN A 193 -9.71 11.44 12.84
CA GLN A 193 -9.54 11.96 11.48
C GLN A 193 -10.86 12.40 10.80
N GLY A 194 -11.96 12.47 11.56
CA GLY A 194 -13.27 12.94 11.08
C GLY A 194 -14.16 11.87 10.43
N VAL A 195 -13.80 10.59 10.52
CA VAL A 195 -14.67 9.49 10.07
C VAL A 195 -15.76 9.25 11.12
N ASP A 196 -17.01 9.05 10.68
CA ASP A 196 -18.09 8.66 11.58
C ASP A 196 -17.72 7.39 12.38
N LYS A 197 -17.99 7.41 13.69
CA LYS A 197 -17.55 6.34 14.60
C LYS A 197 -18.12 4.96 14.24
N LYS A 198 -19.37 4.90 13.77
CA LYS A 198 -20.01 3.62 13.38
C LYS A 198 -19.35 3.06 12.11
N THR A 199 -19.10 3.93 11.13
CA THR A 199 -18.39 3.62 9.88
C THR A 199 -16.96 3.20 10.16
N ALA A 200 -16.24 3.94 11.01
CA ALA A 200 -14.89 3.58 11.42
C ALA A 200 -14.84 2.21 12.11
N ALA A 201 -15.77 1.92 13.03
CA ALA A 201 -15.83 0.63 13.70
C ALA A 201 -16.12 -0.54 12.74
N LEU A 202 -17.06 -0.35 11.80
CA LEU A 202 -17.38 -1.35 10.78
C LEU A 202 -16.12 -1.70 9.96
N TYR A 203 -15.50 -0.70 9.36
CA TYR A 203 -14.37 -0.94 8.46
C TYR A 203 -13.10 -1.35 9.18
N SER A 204 -12.88 -0.90 10.43
CA SER A 204 -11.74 -1.35 11.24
C SER A 204 -11.79 -2.85 11.54
N GLU A 205 -12.98 -3.40 11.81
CA GLU A 205 -13.16 -4.82 12.00
C GLU A 205 -13.05 -5.61 10.69
N LEU A 206 -13.66 -5.11 9.60
CA LEU A 206 -13.60 -5.79 8.29
C LEU A 206 -12.18 -5.84 7.72
N PHE A 207 -11.43 -4.76 7.86
CA PHE A 207 -10.07 -4.61 7.31
C PHE A 207 -8.97 -4.77 8.36
N ASP A 208 -9.25 -5.43 9.48
CA ASP A 208 -8.23 -5.83 10.47
C ASP A 208 -7.27 -4.72 10.90
N GLY A 209 -7.80 -3.54 11.20
CA GLY A 209 -6.98 -2.43 11.66
C GLY A 209 -6.07 -1.79 10.58
N HIS A 210 -6.33 -2.03 9.30
CA HIS A 210 -5.64 -1.38 8.18
C HIS A 210 -6.10 0.07 8.04
N ILE A 211 -5.53 0.98 8.82
CA ILE A 211 -5.92 2.40 8.91
C ILE A 211 -6.06 3.06 7.54
N GLY A 212 -5.08 2.86 6.65
CA GLY A 212 -5.08 3.46 5.31
C GLY A 212 -6.25 2.97 4.47
N THR A 213 -6.61 1.68 4.54
CA THR A 213 -7.78 1.11 3.86
C THR A 213 -9.07 1.71 4.43
N VAL A 214 -9.20 1.76 5.75
CA VAL A 214 -10.38 2.32 6.43
C VAL A 214 -10.59 3.78 6.03
N LEU A 215 -9.54 4.60 6.06
CA LEU A 215 -9.61 6.01 5.64
C LEU A 215 -9.94 6.16 4.15
N ALA A 216 -9.36 5.33 3.27
CA ALA A 216 -9.64 5.36 1.84
C ALA A 216 -11.11 5.03 1.55
N VAL A 217 -11.65 3.98 2.19
CA VAL A 217 -13.07 3.61 2.05
C VAL A 217 -13.99 4.68 2.63
N ALA A 218 -13.67 5.24 3.79
CA ALA A 218 -14.54 6.21 4.46
C ALA A 218 -14.59 7.59 3.77
N ARG A 219 -13.57 7.94 2.97
CA ARG A 219 -13.46 9.24 2.29
C ARG A 219 -13.86 9.24 0.83
N ASP A 220 -14.08 8.07 0.24
CA ASP A 220 -14.42 7.90 -1.16
C ASP A 220 -15.73 7.11 -1.28
N GLU A 221 -16.78 7.78 -1.72
CA GLU A 221 -18.12 7.19 -1.88
C GLU A 221 -18.14 6.03 -2.88
N ALA A 222 -17.38 6.12 -3.98
CA ALA A 222 -17.28 5.04 -4.96
C ALA A 222 -16.60 3.82 -4.35
N ARG A 223 -15.56 4.03 -3.55
CA ARG A 223 -14.87 2.97 -2.83
C ARG A 223 -15.75 2.33 -1.74
N ALA A 224 -16.53 3.15 -1.01
CA ALA A 224 -17.50 2.67 -0.03
C ALA A 224 -18.59 1.83 -0.68
N ALA A 225 -19.14 2.28 -1.81
CA ALA A 225 -20.14 1.55 -2.59
C ALA A 225 -19.59 0.18 -3.07
N GLN A 226 -18.32 0.10 -3.47
CA GLN A 226 -17.67 -1.15 -3.85
C GLN A 226 -17.57 -2.12 -2.67
N VAL A 227 -17.19 -1.66 -1.48
CA VAL A 227 -17.13 -2.48 -0.26
C VAL A 227 -18.53 -2.97 0.13
N GLU A 228 -19.55 -2.14 -0.01
CA GLU A 228 -20.95 -2.56 0.23
C GLU A 228 -21.39 -3.68 -0.73
N LYS A 229 -20.96 -3.64 -2.01
CA LYS A 229 -21.19 -4.75 -2.95
C LYS A 229 -20.47 -6.04 -2.52
N ALA A 230 -19.29 -5.94 -1.96
CA ALA A 230 -18.59 -7.09 -1.39
C ALA A 230 -19.32 -7.65 -0.16
N LEU A 231 -19.88 -6.79 0.69
CA LEU A 231 -20.74 -7.20 1.82
C LEU A 231 -22.04 -7.86 1.35
N GLU A 232 -22.70 -7.31 0.33
CA GLU A 232 -23.88 -7.92 -0.30
C GLU A 232 -23.56 -9.33 -0.83
N LEU A 233 -22.43 -9.48 -1.52
CA LEU A 233 -21.96 -10.76 -2.02
C LEU A 233 -21.67 -11.75 -0.88
N ALA A 234 -21.08 -11.27 0.22
CA ALA A 234 -20.84 -12.10 1.41
C ALA A 234 -22.14 -12.52 2.11
N ARG A 235 -23.17 -11.65 2.14
CA ARG A 235 -24.52 -12.01 2.64
C ARG A 235 -25.17 -13.08 1.75
N ALA A 236 -25.09 -12.93 0.43
CA ALA A 236 -25.59 -13.92 -0.51
C ALA A 236 -24.86 -15.28 -0.33
N ALA A 237 -23.54 -15.25 -0.13
CA ALA A 237 -22.75 -16.45 0.17
C ALA A 237 -23.18 -17.12 1.49
N ALA A 238 -23.40 -16.35 2.55
CA ALA A 238 -23.88 -16.84 3.84
C ALA A 238 -25.25 -17.51 3.72
N ALA A 239 -26.16 -16.93 2.93
CA ALA A 239 -27.49 -17.44 2.65
C ALA A 239 -27.52 -18.58 1.60
N ARG A 240 -26.37 -18.92 0.98
CA ARG A 240 -26.26 -19.87 -0.16
C ARG A 240 -27.10 -19.45 -1.38
N ASP A 241 -27.37 -18.17 -1.51
CA ASP A 241 -28.15 -17.59 -2.61
C ASP A 241 -27.26 -17.36 -3.84
N SER A 242 -27.14 -18.41 -4.66
CA SER A 242 -26.35 -18.38 -5.89
C SER A 242 -26.90 -17.46 -6.96
N TYR A 243 -28.23 -17.20 -6.95
CA TYR A 243 -28.89 -16.32 -7.92
C TYR A 243 -28.47 -14.85 -7.68
N THR A 244 -28.66 -14.37 -6.45
CA THR A 244 -28.23 -13.01 -6.07
C THR A 244 -26.73 -12.83 -6.27
N ALA A 245 -25.91 -13.82 -5.90
CA ALA A 245 -24.47 -13.78 -6.14
C ALA A 245 -24.14 -13.68 -7.65
N ALA A 246 -24.79 -14.45 -8.51
CA ALA A 246 -24.56 -14.39 -9.96
C ALA A 246 -24.98 -13.05 -10.56
N VAL A 247 -26.12 -12.49 -10.15
CA VAL A 247 -26.60 -11.16 -10.59
C VAL A 247 -25.61 -10.06 -10.19
N LEU A 248 -25.13 -10.05 -8.95
CA LEU A 248 -24.12 -9.09 -8.48
C LEU A 248 -22.82 -9.20 -9.29
N LEU A 249 -22.35 -10.41 -9.56
CA LEU A 249 -21.07 -10.64 -10.26
C LEU A 249 -21.15 -10.33 -11.76
N ALA A 250 -22.33 -10.43 -12.38
CA ALA A 250 -22.51 -10.13 -13.80
C ALA A 250 -22.11 -8.71 -14.18
N ALA A 251 -22.26 -7.75 -13.27
CA ALA A 251 -21.84 -6.35 -13.50
C ALA A 251 -20.32 -6.19 -13.68
N TYR A 252 -19.52 -7.17 -13.22
CA TYR A 252 -18.06 -7.12 -13.21
C TYR A 252 -17.39 -8.01 -14.27
N GLU A 253 -18.17 -8.69 -15.12
CA GLU A 253 -17.64 -9.66 -16.11
C GLU A 253 -16.79 -9.03 -17.22
N LYS A 254 -16.93 -7.74 -17.47
CA LYS A 254 -16.30 -7.04 -18.59
C LYS A 254 -14.92 -6.46 -18.26
N ASP A 255 -14.65 -6.17 -17.00
CA ASP A 255 -13.40 -5.54 -16.59
C ASP A 255 -12.71 -6.34 -15.48
N LYS A 256 -11.50 -6.78 -15.79
CA LYS A 256 -10.65 -7.54 -14.89
C LYS A 256 -10.28 -6.77 -13.61
N ALA A 257 -10.04 -5.45 -13.73
CA ALA A 257 -9.59 -4.65 -12.61
C ALA A 257 -10.68 -4.52 -11.55
N THR A 258 -11.90 -4.19 -11.99
CA THR A 258 -13.07 -4.09 -11.10
C THR A 258 -13.48 -5.43 -10.51
N ALA A 259 -13.41 -6.53 -11.30
CA ALA A 259 -13.64 -7.88 -10.79
C ALA A 259 -12.63 -8.28 -9.71
N SER A 260 -11.34 -8.01 -9.94
CA SER A 260 -10.29 -8.27 -8.95
C SER A 260 -10.48 -7.46 -7.68
N ALA A 261 -10.84 -6.18 -7.81
CA ALA A 261 -11.08 -5.31 -6.68
C ALA A 261 -12.27 -5.80 -5.82
N LEU A 262 -13.40 -6.17 -6.46
CA LEU A 262 -14.56 -6.74 -5.74
C LEU A 262 -14.20 -8.04 -4.99
N LEU A 263 -13.47 -8.96 -5.65
CA LEU A 263 -13.06 -10.22 -5.02
C LEU A 263 -12.05 -10.01 -3.89
N THR A 264 -11.20 -9.00 -3.98
CA THR A 264 -10.27 -8.62 -2.91
C THR A 264 -11.03 -8.11 -1.69
N ASP A 265 -12.04 -7.26 -1.89
CA ASP A 265 -12.88 -6.78 -0.80
C ASP A 265 -13.73 -7.91 -0.20
N PHE A 266 -14.32 -8.77 -1.03
CA PHE A 266 -15.05 -9.96 -0.57
C PHE A 266 -14.15 -10.88 0.28
N ARG A 267 -12.91 -11.10 -0.16
CA ARG A 267 -11.91 -11.87 0.60
C ARG A 267 -11.64 -11.24 1.97
N ALA A 268 -11.47 -9.92 2.04
CA ALA A 268 -11.26 -9.20 3.29
C ALA A 268 -12.46 -9.33 4.24
N VAL A 269 -13.67 -9.15 3.73
CA VAL A 269 -14.93 -9.36 4.47
C VAL A 269 -15.06 -10.80 4.99
N ALA A 270 -14.75 -11.79 4.15
CA ALA A 270 -14.78 -13.19 4.56
C ALA A 270 -13.68 -13.51 5.61
N ALA A 271 -12.48 -12.95 5.47
CA ALA A 271 -11.39 -13.11 6.43
C ALA A 271 -11.73 -12.51 7.80
N ALA A 272 -12.52 -11.44 7.88
CA ALA A 272 -13.04 -10.92 9.14
C ALA A 272 -13.87 -11.97 9.90
N GLY A 273 -14.59 -12.84 9.18
CA GLY A 273 -15.32 -13.96 9.79
C GLY A 273 -14.42 -15.05 10.38
N LEU A 274 -13.18 -15.19 9.92
CA LEU A 274 -12.19 -16.08 10.54
C LEU A 274 -11.69 -15.53 11.88
N ARG A 275 -11.69 -14.22 12.02
CA ARG A 275 -11.35 -13.50 13.27
C ARG A 275 -12.57 -13.36 14.19
N SER A 276 -13.68 -14.01 13.87
CA SER A 276 -14.93 -13.95 14.63
C SER A 276 -15.52 -12.54 14.75
N SER A 277 -15.27 -11.66 13.76
CA SER A 277 -15.88 -10.34 13.73
C SER A 277 -17.41 -10.47 13.60
N PRO A 278 -18.19 -9.84 14.48
CA PRO A 278 -19.67 -9.87 14.39
C PRO A 278 -20.20 -9.12 13.15
N ARG A 279 -19.35 -8.36 12.48
CA ARG A 279 -19.69 -7.59 11.27
C ARG A 279 -19.58 -8.43 9.99
N ALA A 280 -18.85 -9.54 10.03
CA ALA A 280 -18.71 -10.42 8.85
C ALA A 280 -19.95 -11.28 8.66
N PRO A 281 -20.56 -11.30 7.45
CA PRO A 281 -21.75 -12.14 7.19
C PRO A 281 -21.47 -13.64 7.21
N VAL A 282 -20.24 -14.05 6.82
CA VAL A 282 -19.80 -15.46 6.80
C VAL A 282 -18.88 -15.72 7.99
N GLN A 283 -19.02 -16.89 8.64
CA GLN A 283 -18.29 -17.23 9.87
C GLN A 283 -17.65 -18.62 9.80
N GLY A 284 -16.64 -18.87 10.60
CA GLY A 284 -16.07 -20.20 10.84
C GLY A 284 -15.63 -20.94 9.56
N THR A 285 -16.16 -22.15 9.35
CA THR A 285 -15.82 -22.99 8.18
C THR A 285 -16.26 -22.37 6.87
N GLN A 286 -17.42 -21.70 6.85
CA GLN A 286 -17.93 -21.01 5.68
C GLN A 286 -17.02 -19.84 5.28
N ALA A 287 -16.54 -19.04 6.25
CA ALA A 287 -15.57 -17.98 6.01
C ALA A 287 -14.25 -18.53 5.44
N ARG A 288 -13.76 -19.66 5.96
CA ARG A 288 -12.55 -20.32 5.45
C ARG A 288 -12.69 -20.73 3.99
N GLN A 289 -13.83 -21.33 3.64
CA GLN A 289 -14.10 -21.73 2.26
C GLN A 289 -14.26 -20.52 1.34
N ALA A 290 -14.94 -19.46 1.79
CA ALA A 290 -15.10 -18.21 1.05
C ALA A 290 -13.76 -17.54 0.72
N VAL A 291 -12.85 -17.46 1.70
CA VAL A 291 -11.48 -16.95 1.48
C VAL A 291 -10.74 -17.77 0.43
N ARG A 292 -10.73 -19.11 0.55
CA ARG A 292 -10.08 -20.00 -0.44
C ARG A 292 -10.65 -19.85 -1.84
N LEU A 293 -11.98 -19.69 -1.96
CA LEU A 293 -12.61 -19.45 -3.26
C LEU A 293 -12.21 -18.12 -3.87
N ALA A 294 -12.15 -17.06 -3.04
CA ALA A 294 -11.70 -15.74 -3.48
C ALA A 294 -10.23 -15.77 -3.94
N ASP A 295 -9.34 -16.41 -3.17
CA ASP A 295 -7.92 -16.55 -3.52
C ASP A 295 -7.75 -17.31 -4.86
N ALA A 296 -8.47 -18.41 -5.05
CA ALA A 296 -8.42 -19.16 -6.30
C ALA A 296 -8.97 -18.36 -7.50
N ALA A 297 -9.98 -17.53 -7.29
CA ALA A 297 -10.53 -16.66 -8.33
C ALA A 297 -9.55 -15.52 -8.69
N LEU A 298 -8.97 -14.87 -7.68
CA LEU A 298 -7.95 -13.83 -7.86
C LEU A 298 -6.71 -14.37 -8.60
N GLN A 299 -6.24 -15.56 -8.24
CA GLN A 299 -5.13 -16.21 -8.92
C GLN A 299 -5.43 -16.45 -10.41
N ARG A 300 -6.63 -16.92 -10.76
CA ARG A 300 -7.06 -17.13 -12.15
C ARG A 300 -7.16 -15.82 -12.92
N LEU A 301 -7.70 -14.75 -12.31
CA LEU A 301 -7.68 -13.40 -12.91
C LEU A 301 -6.24 -12.94 -13.14
N GLY A 302 -5.33 -13.18 -12.19
CA GLY A 302 -3.90 -12.92 -12.33
C GLY A 302 -3.29 -13.64 -13.53
N ALA A 303 -3.65 -14.92 -13.75
CA ALA A 303 -3.22 -15.75 -14.87
C ALA A 303 -3.94 -15.43 -16.21
N GLN A 304 -4.57 -14.27 -16.33
CA GLN A 304 -5.24 -13.78 -17.57
C GLN A 304 -6.45 -14.62 -18.02
N VAL A 305 -7.05 -15.39 -17.13
CA VAL A 305 -8.31 -16.08 -17.45
C VAL A 305 -9.44 -15.07 -17.59
N ASN A 306 -10.35 -15.31 -18.54
CA ASN A 306 -11.48 -14.41 -18.81
C ASN A 306 -12.32 -14.16 -17.55
N PRO A 307 -12.55 -12.90 -17.14
CA PRO A 307 -13.29 -12.56 -15.92
C PRO A 307 -14.67 -13.20 -15.85
N LYS A 308 -15.41 -13.25 -16.96
CA LYS A 308 -16.72 -13.89 -17.01
C LYS A 308 -16.67 -15.36 -16.56
N VAL A 309 -15.72 -16.13 -17.08
CA VAL A 309 -15.57 -17.56 -16.72
C VAL A 309 -15.21 -17.68 -15.24
N VAL A 310 -14.28 -16.85 -14.75
CA VAL A 310 -13.86 -16.89 -13.34
C VAL A 310 -15.04 -16.58 -12.42
N LEU A 311 -15.80 -15.51 -12.69
CA LEU A 311 -16.93 -15.08 -11.86
C LEU A 311 -18.10 -16.05 -11.92
N THR A 312 -18.39 -16.65 -13.08
CA THR A 312 -19.42 -17.71 -13.20
C THR A 312 -19.07 -18.94 -12.34
N VAL A 313 -17.82 -19.41 -12.42
CA VAL A 313 -17.34 -20.53 -11.58
C VAL A 313 -17.36 -20.16 -10.10
N PHE A 314 -17.00 -18.93 -9.77
CA PHE A 314 -17.02 -18.43 -8.40
C PHE A 314 -18.45 -18.43 -7.84
N ALA A 315 -19.43 -17.85 -8.57
CA ALA A 315 -20.84 -17.85 -8.20
C ALA A 315 -21.40 -19.27 -7.96
N ALA A 316 -21.10 -20.19 -8.89
CA ALA A 316 -21.54 -21.59 -8.76
C ALA A 316 -21.00 -22.28 -7.50
N LYS A 317 -19.75 -21.99 -7.11
CA LYS A 317 -19.10 -22.54 -5.91
C LYS A 317 -19.57 -21.91 -4.60
N LEU A 318 -20.06 -20.67 -4.61
CA LEU A 318 -20.63 -20.03 -3.41
C LEU A 318 -21.82 -20.80 -2.85
N ARG A 319 -22.56 -21.53 -3.69
CA ARG A 319 -23.67 -22.40 -3.25
C ARG A 319 -23.23 -23.53 -2.33
N THR A 320 -21.97 -23.92 -2.38
CA THR A 320 -21.45 -25.10 -1.61
C THR A 320 -20.73 -24.67 -0.32
N LEU A 321 -20.80 -23.41 0.06
CA LEU A 321 -20.23 -22.85 1.31
C LEU A 321 -20.97 -23.32 2.58
#